data_e479df8a3d18b7d7134761dea93d5b6e
#
_entry.id   e479df8a3d18b7d7134761dea93d5b6e
#
_cell.length_a   1.000
_cell.length_b   1.000
_cell.length_c   1.000
_cell.angle_alpha   90.00
_cell.angle_beta   90.00
_cell.angle_gamma   90.00
#
_symmetry.space_group_name_H-M   'P 1'
#
loop_
_entity.id
_entity.type
_entity.pdbx_description
1 polymer ?
#
loop_
_entity_poly.entity_id
_entity_poly.type
_entity_poly.pdbx_seq_one_letter_code
_entity_poly.pdbx_strand_id
1 'polypeptide(L)'
;MTTREDRIALFIDCDNISHKAIEGIINELSKYGIVNIRQAYGNWTKDNLKNWEDKLLEFAIKPIQQFDYSRNKNATDILMTIEAIDLLHTKDIDAFAFATSDSDFTPVVMRVQAEGIKVFGFGEKKTPKPFMAACSQFIFTEKLMPTRDKDIDAGNIHEAPIRKSVKEMRQDTWLVNVLRNAVDHTMDEYGWANLADIGTYINNSTSLWQSMTE
;
A
#
# COMPACT_ATOMS: atom_id res chain seq x y z
N MET A 1 -12.93 -20.69 -13.67
CA MET A 1 -12.02 -20.91 -12.53
C MET A 1 -11.91 -19.59 -11.81
N THR A 2 -12.52 -19.45 -10.65
CA THR A 2 -12.35 -18.26 -9.81
C THR A 2 -10.90 -18.24 -9.33
N THR A 3 -10.11 -17.30 -9.82
CA THR A 3 -8.76 -17.04 -9.29
C THR A 3 -8.90 -16.63 -7.84
N ARG A 4 -8.35 -17.42 -6.92
CA ARG A 4 -8.27 -17.05 -5.51
C ARG A 4 -7.42 -15.77 -5.39
N GLU A 5 -7.93 -14.80 -4.65
CA GLU A 5 -7.15 -13.58 -4.34
C GLU A 5 -5.99 -13.90 -3.39
N ASP A 6 -4.84 -13.29 -3.63
CA ASP A 6 -3.65 -13.44 -2.79
C ASP A 6 -3.94 -12.95 -1.36
N ARG A 7 -3.52 -13.71 -0.36
CA ARG A 7 -3.63 -13.34 1.07
C ARG A 7 -2.35 -12.66 1.52
N ILE A 8 -2.47 -11.45 2.00
CA ILE A 8 -1.35 -10.59 2.36
C ILE A 8 -1.29 -10.42 3.88
N ALA A 9 -0.09 -10.58 4.46
CA ALA A 9 0.21 -10.22 5.84
C ALA A 9 0.98 -8.88 5.86
N LEU A 10 0.41 -7.86 6.52
CA LEU A 10 1.00 -6.53 6.69
C LEU A 10 1.57 -6.36 8.09
N PHE A 11 2.86 -6.08 8.16
CA PHE A 11 3.63 -5.76 9.35
C PHE A 11 4.04 -4.29 9.33
N ILE A 12 3.69 -3.56 10.37
CA ILE A 12 3.90 -2.10 10.45
C ILE A 12 4.80 -1.79 11.63
N ASP A 13 5.95 -1.23 11.36
CA ASP A 13 6.86 -0.67 12.34
C ASP A 13 6.47 0.79 12.64
N CYS A 14 5.76 1.00 13.75
CA CYS A 14 5.18 2.29 14.10
C CYS A 14 6.20 3.31 14.60
N ASP A 15 7.39 2.89 14.99
CA ASP A 15 8.48 3.79 15.34
C ASP A 15 9.13 4.41 14.09
N ASN A 16 9.05 3.73 12.93
CA ASN A 16 9.72 4.12 11.67
C ASN A 16 8.78 4.57 10.55
N ILE A 17 7.45 4.37 10.69
CA ILE A 17 6.47 4.75 9.67
C ILE A 17 5.45 5.74 10.23
N SER A 18 5.09 6.74 9.43
CA SER A 18 4.05 7.69 9.81
C SER A 18 2.65 7.06 9.69
N HIS A 19 1.82 7.23 10.74
CA HIS A 19 0.41 6.83 10.73
C HIS A 19 -0.38 7.40 9.53
N LYS A 20 0.07 8.52 8.94
CA LYS A 20 -0.56 9.16 7.77
C LYS A 20 -0.42 8.35 6.48
N ALA A 21 0.54 7.44 6.41
CA ALA A 21 0.77 6.63 5.23
C ALA A 21 -0.13 5.39 5.19
N ILE A 22 -0.77 5.01 6.33
CA ILE A 22 -1.41 3.70 6.46
C ILE A 22 -2.59 3.48 5.50
N GLU A 23 -3.41 4.51 5.30
CA GLU A 23 -4.50 4.46 4.32
C GLU A 23 -3.99 4.17 2.91
N GLY A 24 -2.95 4.90 2.50
CA GLY A 24 -2.32 4.70 1.21
C GLY A 24 -1.65 3.33 1.07
N ILE A 25 -1.03 2.80 2.13
CA ILE A 25 -0.43 1.47 2.15
C ILE A 25 -1.49 0.39 1.94
N ILE A 26 -2.61 0.44 2.68
CA ILE A 26 -3.70 -0.53 2.55
C ILE A 26 -4.36 -0.43 1.17
N ASN A 27 -4.61 0.78 0.66
CA ASN A 27 -5.14 1.00 -0.68
C ASN A 27 -4.19 0.48 -1.78
N GLU A 28 -2.89 0.62 -1.61
CA GLU A 28 -1.91 0.08 -2.56
C GLU A 28 -1.92 -1.45 -2.54
N LEU A 29 -1.88 -2.07 -1.35
CA LEU A 29 -1.90 -3.53 -1.20
C LEU A 29 -3.18 -4.17 -1.73
N SER A 30 -4.33 -3.48 -1.66
CA SER A 30 -5.61 -3.99 -2.18
C SER A 30 -5.62 -4.22 -3.69
N LYS A 31 -4.64 -3.68 -4.43
CA LYS A 31 -4.45 -3.97 -5.86
C LYS A 31 -3.87 -5.35 -6.13
N TYR A 32 -3.23 -5.95 -5.12
CA TYR A 32 -2.50 -7.22 -5.23
C TYR A 32 -3.20 -8.37 -4.53
N GLY A 33 -4.12 -8.10 -3.61
CA GLY A 33 -4.86 -9.11 -2.88
C GLY A 33 -5.56 -8.58 -1.63
N ILE A 34 -5.98 -9.49 -0.76
CA ILE A 34 -6.67 -9.17 0.49
C ILE A 34 -5.66 -9.11 1.64
N VAL A 35 -5.62 -7.98 2.36
CA VAL A 35 -4.79 -7.84 3.56
C VAL A 35 -5.51 -8.48 4.76
N ASN A 36 -5.30 -9.80 4.93
CA ASN A 36 -5.97 -10.60 5.97
C ASN A 36 -5.39 -10.39 7.37
N ILE A 37 -4.08 -10.15 7.43
CA ILE A 37 -3.35 -9.92 8.69
C ILE A 37 -2.79 -8.51 8.64
N ARG A 38 -3.12 -7.72 9.66
CA ARG A 38 -2.69 -6.35 9.83
C ARG A 38 -2.19 -6.20 11.25
N GLN A 39 -0.88 -6.05 11.42
CA GLN A 39 -0.25 -5.94 12.74
C GLN A 39 0.65 -4.71 12.79
N ALA A 40 0.53 -3.94 13.86
CA ALA A 40 1.31 -2.73 14.10
C ALA A 40 2.11 -2.90 15.39
N TYR A 41 3.41 -2.76 15.29
CA TYR A 41 4.36 -3.04 16.35
C TYR A 41 4.90 -1.74 16.92
N GLY A 42 4.99 -1.66 18.24
CA GLY A 42 5.52 -0.50 18.92
C GLY A 42 5.39 -0.58 20.43
N ASN A 43 6.05 0.34 21.11
CA ASN A 43 5.82 0.55 22.53
C ASN A 43 4.71 1.60 22.72
N TRP A 44 3.47 1.14 22.80
CA TRP A 44 2.26 1.97 22.87
C TRP A 44 2.16 2.86 24.11
N THR A 45 3.09 2.73 25.06
CA THR A 45 3.19 3.66 26.20
C THR A 45 3.90 4.98 25.83
N LYS A 46 4.51 5.05 24.64
CA LYS A 46 5.20 6.24 24.16
C LYS A 46 4.21 7.26 23.59
N ASP A 47 4.37 8.53 23.94
CA ASP A 47 3.48 9.61 23.48
C ASP A 47 3.48 9.83 21.97
N ASN A 48 4.59 9.53 21.29
CA ASN A 48 4.71 9.68 19.83
C ASN A 48 3.82 8.70 19.05
N LEU A 49 3.36 7.60 19.66
CA LEU A 49 2.47 6.62 19.03
C LEU A 49 0.97 6.89 19.27
N LYS A 50 0.59 7.88 20.08
CA LYS A 50 -0.81 8.22 20.34
C LYS A 50 -1.62 8.50 19.07
N ASN A 51 -0.99 9.11 18.05
CA ASN A 51 -1.65 9.41 16.78
C ASN A 51 -2.00 8.17 15.94
N TRP A 52 -1.54 6.98 16.35
CA TRP A 52 -1.89 5.72 15.72
C TRP A 52 -3.24 5.17 16.16
N GLU A 53 -3.74 5.55 17.35
CA GLU A 53 -4.95 4.97 17.96
C GLU A 53 -6.14 5.00 16.99
N ASP A 54 -6.48 6.17 16.46
CA ASP A 54 -7.58 6.32 15.50
C ASP A 54 -7.36 5.45 14.24
N LYS A 55 -6.12 5.38 13.75
CA LYS A 55 -5.79 4.60 12.55
C LYS A 55 -5.83 3.09 12.77
N LEU A 56 -5.45 2.63 13.95
CA LEU A 56 -5.57 1.21 14.32
C LEU A 56 -7.03 0.77 14.30
N LEU A 57 -7.92 1.61 14.87
CA LEU A 57 -9.35 1.35 14.89
C LEU A 57 -9.98 1.45 13.49
N GLU A 58 -9.70 2.52 12.76
CA GLU A 58 -10.24 2.79 11.43
C GLU A 58 -9.94 1.67 10.43
N PHE A 59 -8.70 1.14 10.45
CA PHE A 59 -8.24 0.12 9.51
C PHE A 59 -8.21 -1.30 10.08
N ALA A 60 -8.81 -1.53 11.25
CA ALA A 60 -8.84 -2.83 11.94
C ALA A 60 -7.44 -3.47 12.04
N ILE A 61 -6.45 -2.69 12.49
CA ILE A 61 -5.07 -3.11 12.67
C ILE A 61 -4.87 -3.56 14.11
N LYS A 62 -4.31 -4.75 14.32
CA LYS A 62 -4.00 -5.29 15.64
C LYS A 62 -2.74 -4.63 16.19
N PRO A 63 -2.79 -3.88 17.30
CA PRO A 63 -1.60 -3.38 17.97
C PRO A 63 -0.88 -4.51 18.69
N ILE A 64 0.42 -4.60 18.51
CA ILE A 64 1.31 -5.52 19.22
C ILE A 64 2.20 -4.70 20.14
N GLN A 65 2.03 -4.89 21.44
CA GLN A 65 2.83 -4.19 22.46
C GLN A 65 4.16 -4.89 22.66
N GLN A 66 5.24 -4.12 22.55
CA GLN A 66 6.56 -4.54 23.01
C GLN A 66 7.17 -3.47 23.91
N PHE A 67 7.47 -3.82 25.15
CA PHE A 67 8.20 -2.93 26.05
C PHE A 67 9.69 -2.96 25.74
N ASP A 68 10.34 -1.83 25.85
CA ASP A 68 11.79 -1.72 25.72
C ASP A 68 12.46 -2.33 26.96
N TYR A 69 13.18 -3.45 26.84
CA TYR A 69 13.93 -4.06 27.96
C TYR A 69 15.12 -3.19 28.41
N SER A 70 15.65 -2.36 27.49
CA SER A 70 16.68 -1.38 27.77
C SER A 70 16.66 -0.28 26.71
N ARG A 71 17.18 0.90 27.04
CA ARG A 71 17.19 2.04 26.11
C ARG A 71 17.94 1.67 24.82
N ASN A 72 17.42 2.10 23.67
CA ASN A 72 17.97 1.93 22.32
C ASN A 72 18.23 0.46 21.94
N LYS A 73 17.32 -0.45 22.25
CA LYS A 73 17.35 -1.84 21.80
C LYS A 73 16.18 -2.12 20.85
N ASN A 74 16.45 -2.93 19.84
CA ASN A 74 15.54 -3.30 18.76
C ASN A 74 14.55 -4.41 19.18
N ALA A 75 13.92 -4.27 20.38
CA ALA A 75 13.03 -5.31 20.92
C ALA A 75 11.77 -5.47 20.05
N THR A 76 11.25 -4.37 19.54
CA THR A 76 10.11 -4.34 18.62
C THR A 76 10.46 -5.02 17.31
N ASP A 77 11.64 -4.74 16.73
CA ASP A 77 12.09 -5.28 15.45
C ASP A 77 12.31 -6.79 15.52
N ILE A 78 12.88 -7.25 16.64
CA ILE A 78 13.08 -8.68 16.93
C ILE A 78 11.73 -9.39 17.00
N LEU A 79 10.75 -8.84 17.76
CA LEU A 79 9.43 -9.43 17.87
C LEU A 79 8.74 -9.50 16.50
N MET A 80 8.76 -8.41 15.75
CA MET A 80 8.18 -8.35 14.39
C MET A 80 8.81 -9.38 13.45
N THR A 81 10.15 -9.57 13.57
CA THR A 81 10.88 -10.58 12.80
C THR A 81 10.45 -12.00 13.19
N ILE A 82 10.34 -12.30 14.49
CA ILE A 82 9.91 -13.62 14.99
C ILE A 82 8.50 -13.94 14.49
N GLU A 83 7.54 -13.02 14.66
CA GLU A 83 6.16 -13.24 14.24
C GLU A 83 6.05 -13.37 12.70
N ALA A 84 6.87 -12.67 11.93
CA ALA A 84 6.93 -12.84 10.48
C ALA A 84 7.38 -14.24 10.08
N ILE A 85 8.41 -14.78 10.74
CA ILE A 85 8.92 -16.15 10.50
C ILE A 85 7.92 -17.20 10.98
N ASP A 86 7.29 -17.01 12.12
CA ASP A 86 6.23 -17.92 12.60
C ASP A 86 5.06 -17.96 11.62
N LEU A 87 4.65 -16.80 11.10
CA LEU A 87 3.57 -16.70 10.13
C LEU A 87 3.93 -17.38 8.80
N LEU A 88 5.17 -17.22 8.36
CA LEU A 88 5.71 -17.85 7.15
C LEU A 88 5.54 -19.38 7.16
N HIS A 89 5.67 -20.01 8.34
CA HIS A 89 5.61 -21.46 8.48
C HIS A 89 4.25 -22.00 8.96
N THR A 90 3.38 -21.15 9.54
CA THR A 90 2.14 -21.60 10.18
C THR A 90 0.88 -21.20 9.42
N LYS A 91 0.97 -20.26 8.51
CA LYS A 91 -0.18 -19.73 7.77
C LYS A 91 0.04 -19.86 6.26
N ASP A 92 -1.08 -20.03 5.58
CA ASP A 92 -1.13 -20.01 4.14
C ASP A 92 -1.25 -18.53 3.69
N ILE A 93 -0.09 -17.87 3.50
CA ILE A 93 0.06 -16.47 3.10
C ILE A 93 0.78 -16.43 1.75
N ASP A 94 0.24 -15.66 0.81
CA ASP A 94 0.74 -15.56 -0.57
C ASP A 94 1.72 -14.40 -0.74
N ALA A 95 1.62 -13.38 0.14
CA ALA A 95 2.54 -12.25 0.16
C ALA A 95 2.71 -11.63 1.54
N PHE A 96 3.87 -11.07 1.82
CA PHE A 96 4.17 -10.26 2.99
C PHE A 96 4.33 -8.80 2.59
N ALA A 97 3.95 -7.90 3.49
CA ALA A 97 4.18 -6.47 3.36
C ALA A 97 4.86 -5.95 4.64
N PHE A 98 6.00 -5.29 4.48
CA PHE A 98 6.73 -4.66 5.57
C PHE A 98 6.70 -3.14 5.39
N ALA A 99 6.09 -2.44 6.33
CA ALA A 99 6.08 -0.99 6.39
C ALA A 99 7.12 -0.54 7.43
N THR A 100 8.33 -0.30 6.98
CA THR A 100 9.48 0.16 7.77
C THR A 100 10.52 0.83 6.87
N SER A 101 11.33 1.73 7.42
CA SER A 101 12.50 2.30 6.74
C SER A 101 13.81 1.74 7.30
N ASP A 102 13.74 0.73 8.19
CA ASP A 102 14.89 0.13 8.82
C ASP A 102 15.47 -1.01 7.97
N SER A 103 16.77 -0.95 7.72
CA SER A 103 17.52 -2.00 6.98
C SER A 103 17.72 -3.29 7.76
N ASP A 104 17.52 -3.29 9.07
CA ASP A 104 17.71 -4.47 9.93
C ASP A 104 16.66 -5.56 9.60
N PHE A 105 15.57 -5.19 8.93
CA PHE A 105 14.60 -6.14 8.36
C PHE A 105 15.03 -6.81 7.05
N THR A 106 16.15 -6.41 6.43
CA THR A 106 16.65 -7.04 5.20
C THR A 106 16.77 -8.56 5.29
N PRO A 107 17.34 -9.14 6.38
CA PRO A 107 17.46 -10.59 6.51
C PRO A 107 16.12 -11.33 6.53
N VAL A 108 15.08 -10.81 7.20
CA VAL A 108 13.76 -11.45 7.23
C VAL A 108 13.09 -11.36 5.86
N VAL A 109 13.20 -10.24 5.15
CA VAL A 109 12.69 -10.09 3.77
C VAL A 109 13.36 -11.12 2.86
N MET A 110 14.67 -11.25 2.89
CA MET A 110 15.39 -12.26 2.09
C MET A 110 14.97 -13.69 2.46
N ARG A 111 14.72 -13.98 3.75
CA ARG A 111 14.27 -15.29 4.20
C ARG A 111 12.87 -15.62 3.67
N VAL A 112 11.94 -14.66 3.71
CA VAL A 112 10.57 -14.83 3.15
C VAL A 112 10.64 -15.06 1.64
N GLN A 113 11.45 -14.30 0.92
CA GLN A 113 11.62 -14.48 -0.53
C GLN A 113 12.26 -15.83 -0.91
N ALA A 114 13.16 -16.34 -0.08
CA ALA A 114 13.77 -17.65 -0.30
C ALA A 114 12.75 -18.80 -0.30
N GLU A 115 11.57 -18.62 0.33
CA GLU A 115 10.43 -19.54 0.27
C GLU A 115 9.52 -19.30 -0.95
N GLY A 116 9.92 -18.41 -1.87
CA GLY A 116 9.14 -18.09 -3.07
C GLY A 116 7.96 -17.15 -2.83
N ILE A 117 7.84 -16.54 -1.64
CA ILE A 117 6.75 -15.64 -1.27
C ILE A 117 7.10 -14.21 -1.66
N LYS A 118 6.14 -13.48 -2.23
CA LYS A 118 6.31 -12.06 -2.60
C LYS A 118 6.45 -11.19 -1.36
N VAL A 119 7.31 -10.17 -1.44
CA VAL A 119 7.47 -9.18 -0.38
C VAL A 119 7.29 -7.77 -0.93
N PHE A 120 6.32 -7.04 -0.39
CA PHE A 120 6.10 -5.62 -0.61
C PHE A 120 6.79 -4.82 0.50
N GLY A 121 7.71 -3.92 0.14
CA GLY A 121 8.32 -2.98 1.07
C GLY A 121 7.67 -1.61 0.97
N PHE A 122 7.39 -0.99 2.11
CA PHE A 122 6.92 0.40 2.22
C PHE A 122 7.85 1.15 3.16
N GLY A 123 8.44 2.24 2.67
CA GLY A 123 9.35 3.04 3.47
C GLY A 123 9.56 4.43 2.91
N GLU A 124 10.23 5.28 3.67
CA GLU A 124 10.55 6.65 3.25
C GLU A 124 11.71 6.67 2.23
N LYS A 125 11.89 7.81 1.56
CA LYS A 125 13.00 8.03 0.59
C LYS A 125 14.39 7.79 1.19
N LYS A 126 14.54 7.94 2.51
CA LYS A 126 15.79 7.68 3.24
C LYS A 126 16.10 6.18 3.42
N THR A 127 15.17 5.29 3.11
CA THR A 127 15.34 3.83 3.28
C THR A 127 16.57 3.34 2.55
N PRO A 128 17.45 2.53 3.21
CA PRO A 128 18.66 2.03 2.61
C PRO A 128 18.41 1.12 1.41
N LYS A 129 19.27 1.25 0.38
CA LYS A 129 19.18 0.46 -0.86
C LYS A 129 19.12 -1.06 -0.66
N PRO A 130 19.86 -1.68 0.30
CA PRO A 130 19.81 -3.13 0.50
C PRO A 130 18.41 -3.63 0.85
N PHE A 131 17.66 -2.91 1.72
CA PHE A 131 16.29 -3.27 2.05
C PHE A 131 15.36 -3.14 0.84
N MET A 132 15.48 -2.03 0.10
CA MET A 132 14.67 -1.83 -1.11
C MET A 132 14.91 -2.92 -2.14
N ALA A 133 16.19 -3.29 -2.36
CA ALA A 133 16.57 -4.31 -3.33
C ALA A 133 16.15 -5.74 -2.91
N ALA A 134 16.02 -5.99 -1.62
CA ALA A 134 15.53 -7.27 -1.11
C ALA A 134 14.03 -7.47 -1.31
N CYS A 135 13.24 -6.42 -1.49
CA CYS A 135 11.80 -6.53 -1.72
C CYS A 135 11.47 -6.92 -3.17
N SER A 136 10.41 -7.70 -3.39
CA SER A 136 9.86 -7.96 -4.73
C SER A 136 9.38 -6.66 -5.38
N GLN A 137 8.83 -5.76 -4.57
CA GLN A 137 8.43 -4.41 -4.95
C GLN A 137 8.60 -3.48 -3.76
N PHE A 138 9.14 -2.28 -3.99
CA PHE A 138 9.27 -1.25 -2.96
C PHE A 138 8.51 0.02 -3.34
N ILE A 139 7.72 0.53 -2.41
CA ILE A 139 6.87 1.70 -2.60
C ILE A 139 7.23 2.77 -1.58
N PHE A 140 7.51 3.98 -2.04
CA PHE A 140 7.80 5.12 -1.17
C PHE A 140 6.54 5.65 -0.51
N THR A 141 6.53 5.75 0.82
CA THR A 141 5.37 6.21 1.60
C THR A 141 4.98 7.65 1.32
N GLU A 142 5.92 8.50 0.92
CA GLU A 142 5.64 9.89 0.52
C GLU A 142 4.69 9.99 -0.69
N LYS A 143 4.69 8.98 -1.56
CA LYS A 143 3.75 8.91 -2.69
C LYS A 143 2.33 8.51 -2.29
N LEU A 144 2.19 7.97 -1.09
CA LEU A 144 0.93 7.42 -0.55
C LEU A 144 0.27 8.36 0.47
N MET A 145 1.00 9.37 0.95
CA MET A 145 0.45 10.35 1.87
C MET A 145 -0.46 11.34 1.15
N PRO A 146 -1.56 11.80 1.82
CA PRO A 146 -2.36 12.89 1.28
C PRO A 146 -1.48 14.14 1.07
N THR A 147 -1.51 14.69 -0.13
CA THR A 147 -0.84 15.97 -0.42
C THR A 147 -1.46 17.07 0.42
N ARG A 148 -0.66 17.77 1.23
CA ARG A 148 -1.11 19.00 1.89
C ARG A 148 -1.27 20.09 0.83
N ASP A 149 -2.41 20.79 0.83
CA ASP A 149 -2.70 21.97 -0.02
C ASP A 149 -1.76 23.19 0.22
N LYS A 150 -0.50 22.98 0.60
CA LYS A 150 0.45 24.08 0.94
C LYS A 150 1.76 24.10 0.17
N ASP A 151 2.00 23.22 -0.78
CA ASP A 151 3.23 23.26 -1.60
C ASP A 151 2.94 23.73 -3.04
N ILE A 152 2.10 24.75 -3.18
CA ILE A 152 2.03 25.56 -4.41
C ILE A 152 3.00 26.75 -4.23
N ASP A 153 4.29 26.44 -4.15
CA ASP A 153 5.37 27.37 -4.55
C ASP A 153 6.71 26.60 -4.64
N ALA A 154 7.19 26.52 -5.84
CA ALA A 154 8.53 26.26 -6.35
C ALA A 154 8.65 25.00 -7.22
N GLY A 155 8.33 25.14 -8.51
CA GLY A 155 9.10 24.64 -9.65
C GLY A 155 9.75 23.26 -9.59
N ASN A 156 8.95 22.17 -9.50
CA ASN A 156 9.31 20.88 -10.11
C ASN A 156 8.06 20.02 -10.22
N ILE A 157 7.49 19.99 -11.41
CA ILE A 157 6.28 19.24 -11.74
C ILE A 157 6.70 17.79 -12.02
N HIS A 158 6.59 16.92 -11.01
CA HIS A 158 6.30 15.51 -11.24
C HIS A 158 4.88 15.28 -10.72
N GLU A 159 3.94 15.24 -11.66
CA GLU A 159 2.51 15.11 -11.42
C GLU A 159 2.19 13.81 -10.67
N ALA A 160 1.89 13.95 -9.36
CA ALA A 160 1.04 12.97 -8.70
C ALA A 160 -0.39 13.14 -9.25
N PRO A 161 -1.17 12.07 -9.49
CA PRO A 161 -2.51 12.22 -10.02
C PRO A 161 -3.37 13.05 -9.04
N ILE A 162 -3.69 14.27 -9.45
CA ILE A 162 -4.57 15.19 -8.72
C ILE A 162 -5.94 14.51 -8.67
N ARG A 163 -6.39 14.10 -7.47
CA ARG A 163 -7.76 13.63 -7.28
C ARG A 163 -8.70 14.83 -7.50
N LYS A 164 -9.29 14.91 -8.66
CA LYS A 164 -10.32 15.92 -8.97
C LYS A 164 -11.50 15.73 -8.04
N SER A 165 -12.08 16.83 -7.56
CA SER A 165 -13.32 16.76 -6.79
C SER A 165 -14.46 16.20 -7.66
N VAL A 166 -15.50 15.65 -7.03
CA VAL A 166 -16.68 15.14 -7.75
C VAL A 166 -17.30 16.21 -8.68
N LYS A 167 -17.25 17.49 -8.27
CA LYS A 167 -17.73 18.62 -9.05
C LYS A 167 -16.87 18.86 -10.30
N GLU A 168 -15.56 18.80 -10.15
CA GLU A 168 -14.62 18.95 -11.27
C GLU A 168 -14.67 17.76 -12.24
N MET A 169 -14.80 16.52 -11.71
CA MET A 169 -14.99 15.34 -12.55
C MET A 169 -16.27 15.39 -13.38
N ARG A 170 -17.38 15.92 -12.82
CA ARG A 170 -18.64 16.11 -13.57
C ARG A 170 -18.53 17.17 -14.65
N GLN A 171 -17.65 18.13 -14.52
CA GLN A 171 -17.40 19.20 -15.50
C GLN A 171 -16.38 18.80 -16.57
N ASP A 172 -15.64 17.72 -16.35
CA ASP A 172 -14.68 17.18 -17.31
C ASP A 172 -15.41 16.39 -18.40
N THR A 173 -15.77 17.09 -19.45
CA THR A 173 -16.57 16.54 -20.57
C THR A 173 -15.87 15.34 -21.22
N TRP A 174 -14.52 15.34 -21.28
CA TRP A 174 -13.76 14.24 -21.82
C TRP A 174 -13.90 13.00 -20.94
N LEU A 175 -13.65 13.14 -19.63
CA LEU A 175 -13.76 12.05 -18.66
C LEU A 175 -15.17 11.45 -18.64
N VAL A 176 -16.19 12.30 -18.64
CA VAL A 176 -17.60 11.87 -18.65
C VAL A 176 -17.92 11.08 -19.92
N ASN A 177 -17.41 11.51 -21.08
CA ASN A 177 -17.65 10.80 -22.35
C ASN A 177 -16.90 9.45 -22.39
N VAL A 178 -15.65 9.39 -21.91
CA VAL A 178 -14.89 8.13 -21.82
C VAL A 178 -15.62 7.13 -20.94
N LEU A 179 -16.07 7.55 -19.75
CA LEU A 179 -16.82 6.68 -18.84
C LEU A 179 -18.16 6.22 -19.43
N ARG A 180 -18.89 7.13 -20.10
CA ARG A 180 -20.16 6.79 -20.76
C ARG A 180 -19.95 5.76 -21.86
N ASN A 181 -18.98 5.99 -22.75
CA ASN A 181 -18.66 5.06 -23.81
C ASN A 181 -18.23 3.69 -23.26
N ALA A 182 -17.45 3.66 -22.19
CA ALA A 182 -17.04 2.42 -21.56
C ALA A 182 -18.23 1.64 -20.99
N VAL A 183 -19.15 2.32 -20.31
CA VAL A 183 -20.40 1.72 -19.80
C VAL A 183 -21.24 1.19 -20.95
N ASP A 184 -21.48 1.99 -21.99
CA ASP A 184 -22.31 1.62 -23.14
C ASP A 184 -21.77 0.39 -23.90
N HIS A 185 -20.44 0.20 -23.93
CA HIS A 185 -19.80 -0.95 -24.59
C HIS A 185 -19.71 -2.21 -23.72
N THR A 186 -19.80 -2.07 -22.39
CA THR A 186 -19.68 -3.20 -21.46
C THR A 186 -21.01 -3.57 -20.79
N MET A 187 -22.09 -2.83 -21.11
CA MET A 187 -23.42 -3.03 -20.58
C MET A 187 -24.07 -4.31 -21.14
N ASP A 188 -24.65 -5.09 -20.28
CA ASP A 188 -25.42 -6.30 -20.65
C ASP A 188 -26.85 -5.96 -21.13
N GLU A 189 -27.60 -6.97 -21.51
CA GLU A 189 -28.99 -6.83 -21.98
C GLU A 189 -29.96 -6.29 -20.92
N TYR A 190 -29.57 -6.30 -19.64
CA TYR A 190 -30.34 -5.80 -18.51
C TYR A 190 -29.93 -4.37 -18.10
N GLY A 191 -28.97 -3.76 -18.79
CA GLY A 191 -28.49 -2.43 -18.51
C GLY A 191 -27.43 -2.32 -17.40
N TRP A 192 -26.78 -3.43 -17.02
CA TRP A 192 -25.72 -3.47 -16.03
C TRP A 192 -24.35 -3.61 -16.68
N ALA A 193 -23.36 -2.84 -16.19
CA ALA A 193 -21.97 -2.94 -16.62
C ALA A 193 -21.07 -3.33 -15.45
N ASN A 194 -20.20 -4.33 -15.65
CA ASN A 194 -19.25 -4.76 -14.64
C ASN A 194 -18.09 -3.76 -14.55
N LEU A 195 -17.73 -3.35 -13.34
CA LEU A 195 -16.68 -2.36 -13.11
C LEU A 195 -15.30 -2.81 -13.64
N ALA A 196 -15.00 -4.10 -13.59
CA ALA A 196 -13.74 -4.65 -14.12
C ALA A 196 -13.69 -4.55 -15.66
N ASP A 197 -14.82 -4.79 -16.34
CA ASP A 197 -14.93 -4.69 -17.80
C ASP A 197 -14.81 -3.24 -18.26
N ILE A 198 -15.43 -2.31 -17.53
CA ILE A 198 -15.27 -0.86 -17.75
C ILE A 198 -13.79 -0.47 -17.63
N GLY A 199 -13.09 -0.91 -16.58
CA GLY A 199 -11.66 -0.64 -16.38
C GLY A 199 -10.79 -1.18 -17.51
N THR A 200 -11.06 -2.40 -17.96
CA THR A 200 -10.36 -3.04 -19.07
C THR A 200 -10.60 -2.30 -20.39
N TYR A 201 -11.84 -1.90 -20.66
CA TYR A 201 -12.18 -1.12 -21.85
C TYR A 201 -11.44 0.23 -21.89
N ILE A 202 -11.41 0.95 -20.77
CA ILE A 202 -10.73 2.25 -20.67
C ILE A 202 -9.23 2.08 -20.90
N ASN A 203 -8.58 1.08 -20.26
CA ASN A 203 -7.16 0.82 -20.44
C ASN A 203 -6.79 0.50 -21.89
N ASN A 204 -7.59 -0.33 -22.55
CA ASN A 204 -7.36 -0.70 -23.94
C ASN A 204 -7.60 0.49 -24.89
N SER A 205 -8.57 1.34 -24.59
CA SER A 205 -8.89 2.53 -25.41
C SER A 205 -7.83 3.63 -25.25
N THR A 206 -7.26 3.83 -24.07
CA THR A 206 -6.21 4.83 -23.81
C THR A 206 -4.88 4.45 -24.46
N SER A 207 -4.53 3.17 -24.54
CA SER A 207 -3.32 2.73 -25.25
C SER A 207 -3.36 2.97 -26.77
N LEU A 208 -4.55 2.91 -27.37
CA LEU A 208 -4.75 3.24 -28.80
C LEU A 208 -4.58 4.74 -29.09
N TRP A 209 -4.90 5.62 -28.14
CA TRP A 209 -4.76 7.07 -28.32
C TRP A 209 -3.32 7.57 -28.19
N GLN A 210 -2.50 6.94 -27.35
CA GLN A 210 -1.07 7.29 -27.25
C GLN A 210 -0.30 6.95 -28.53
N SER A 211 -0.70 5.92 -29.26
CA SER A 211 -0.07 5.54 -30.54
C SER A 211 -0.54 6.38 -31.74
N MET A 212 -1.54 7.24 -31.60
CA MET A 212 -2.04 8.13 -32.66
C MET A 212 -1.58 9.59 -32.54
N THR A 213 -0.84 9.93 -31.46
CA THR A 213 -0.33 11.29 -31.18
C THR A 213 1.21 11.39 -31.26
N GLU A 214 1.90 10.33 -31.67
CA GLU A 214 3.27 10.33 -32.18
C GLU A 214 3.24 10.32 -33.74
#